data_2c653a11a516a4f27b0ef46e2716b8d1
#
_entry.id   2c653a11a516a4f27b0ef46e2716b8d1
#
_cell.length_a   1.000
_cell.length_b   1.000
_cell.length_c   1.000
_cell.angle_alpha   90.00
_cell.angle_beta   90.00
_cell.angle_gamma   90.00
#
_symmetry.space_group_name_H-M   'P 1'
#
loop_
_entity.id
_entity.type
_entity.pdbx_description
1 polymer ?
#
loop_
_entity_poly.entity_id
_entity_poly.type
_entity_poly.pdbx_seq_one_letter_code
_entity_poly.pdbx_strand_id
1 'polypeptide(L)'
;MRTQRFGIEIEMTGITRAMAARIIAGYFGTQATYIGGQYDAYSIRDSEDRQWKIVSDSSIRPESGRDTRPNQNYRVEFVSPICVYSDIETIQEIIRSLRAGGAKVNDSCGIHVHVDASTHNVKTLRNIVNIMAAKEDLLYKTLKVNVDRERYCQKADTRFLDELNSKRPMDMNQLETMWYNGESGRNQHYNSTRYHALNLHSVFSKGTIEFRLFNSTLHAGEVKSYIQLCLAISHQALIQKSASHTRTQSSNEKYTFRTWLLRLGLIGDEFKTARTHLLKNLDGNIAWKDPAQAEAQKERLAAKRKEQAEQSANTNENTVPENEISEDEQDEGSAFSISM
;
A
#
# COMPACT_ATOMS: atom_id res chain seq x y z
N MET A 1 6.14 14.94 -3.83
CA MET A 1 5.48 13.62 -3.86
C MET A 1 4.35 13.58 -4.89
N ARG A 2 3.33 14.46 -4.84
CA ARG A 2 2.14 14.42 -5.71
C ARG A 2 2.39 14.78 -7.19
N THR A 3 3.55 15.31 -7.53
CA THR A 3 3.93 15.68 -8.90
C THR A 3 4.69 14.56 -9.64
N GLN A 4 4.97 13.45 -8.95
CA GLN A 4 5.64 12.32 -9.57
C GLN A 4 4.67 11.50 -10.42
N ARG A 5 5.16 10.98 -11.52
CA ARG A 5 4.44 10.01 -12.37
C ARG A 5 4.73 8.60 -11.89
N PHE A 6 3.76 7.72 -12.08
CA PHE A 6 3.90 6.32 -11.70
C PHE A 6 3.13 5.40 -12.66
N GLY A 7 3.37 4.11 -12.57
CA GLY A 7 2.58 3.05 -13.15
C GLY A 7 2.37 1.95 -12.12
N ILE A 8 1.37 1.11 -12.32
CA ILE A 8 1.10 -0.02 -11.43
C ILE A 8 0.74 -1.26 -12.24
N GLU A 9 1.27 -2.39 -11.83
CA GLU A 9 0.94 -3.74 -12.30
C GLU A 9 0.28 -4.49 -11.12
N ILE A 10 -0.89 -5.12 -11.35
CA ILE A 10 -1.64 -5.85 -10.32
C ILE A 10 -2.00 -7.22 -10.86
N GLU A 11 -1.40 -8.25 -10.27
CA GLU A 11 -1.65 -9.64 -10.63
C GLU A 11 -2.89 -10.17 -9.90
N MET A 12 -3.70 -10.96 -10.62
CA MET A 12 -4.93 -11.53 -10.11
C MET A 12 -5.32 -12.80 -10.87
N THR A 13 -6.33 -13.48 -10.35
CA THR A 13 -6.94 -14.67 -10.91
C THR A 13 -8.45 -14.66 -10.65
N GLY A 14 -9.15 -15.78 -10.76
CA GLY A 14 -10.59 -15.88 -10.49
C GLY A 14 -11.50 -15.46 -11.64
N ILE A 15 -11.04 -14.59 -12.52
CA ILE A 15 -11.69 -14.18 -13.78
C ILE A 15 -10.72 -14.34 -14.95
N THR A 16 -11.25 -14.36 -16.17
CA THR A 16 -10.41 -14.42 -17.37
C THR A 16 -9.94 -13.02 -17.78
N ARG A 17 -8.83 -12.95 -18.56
CA ARG A 17 -8.34 -11.69 -19.14
C ARG A 17 -9.42 -10.95 -19.95
N ALA A 18 -10.18 -11.69 -20.77
CA ALA A 18 -11.28 -11.12 -21.55
C ALA A 18 -12.37 -10.50 -20.65
N MET A 19 -12.68 -11.13 -19.52
CA MET A 19 -13.66 -10.62 -18.57
C MET A 19 -13.12 -9.38 -17.83
N ALA A 20 -11.87 -9.42 -17.37
CA ALA A 20 -11.20 -8.27 -16.75
C ALA A 20 -11.17 -7.06 -17.70
N ALA A 21 -10.80 -7.27 -18.97
CA ALA A 21 -10.77 -6.22 -19.97
C ALA A 21 -12.15 -5.60 -20.22
N ARG A 22 -13.22 -6.42 -20.29
CA ARG A 22 -14.61 -5.93 -20.42
C ARG A 22 -15.05 -5.10 -19.21
N ILE A 23 -14.69 -5.50 -17.99
CA ILE A 23 -15.03 -4.76 -16.78
C ILE A 23 -14.39 -3.37 -16.80
N ILE A 24 -13.11 -3.28 -17.17
CA ILE A 24 -12.41 -1.99 -17.26
C ILE A 24 -12.97 -1.12 -18.40
N ALA A 25 -13.25 -1.72 -19.55
CA ALA A 25 -13.89 -1.03 -20.67
C ALA A 25 -15.26 -0.47 -20.28
N GLY A 26 -16.05 -1.25 -19.52
CA GLY A 26 -17.34 -0.80 -18.96
C GLY A 26 -17.18 0.39 -17.98
N TYR A 27 -16.15 0.40 -17.17
CA TYR A 27 -15.83 1.54 -16.29
C TYR A 27 -15.57 2.82 -17.06
N PHE A 28 -14.80 2.75 -18.16
CA PHE A 28 -14.49 3.91 -19.01
C PHE A 28 -15.55 4.24 -20.05
N GLY A 29 -16.59 3.41 -20.22
CA GLY A 29 -17.58 3.57 -21.28
C GLY A 29 -17.01 3.33 -22.69
N THR A 30 -15.98 2.49 -22.81
CA THR A 30 -15.23 2.19 -24.06
C THR A 30 -15.29 0.71 -24.41
N GLN A 31 -14.49 0.29 -25.37
CA GLN A 31 -14.38 -1.12 -25.74
C GLN A 31 -12.99 -1.67 -25.46
N ALA A 32 -12.94 -2.95 -25.07
CA ALA A 32 -11.70 -3.70 -24.95
C ALA A 32 -11.33 -4.30 -26.32
N THR A 33 -10.12 -4.05 -26.78
CA THR A 33 -9.56 -4.60 -28.01
C THR A 33 -8.55 -5.70 -27.68
N TYR A 34 -8.73 -6.88 -28.24
CA TYR A 34 -7.73 -7.94 -28.17
C TYR A 34 -6.57 -7.60 -29.12
N ILE A 35 -5.35 -7.49 -28.57
CA ILE A 35 -4.15 -7.15 -29.34
C ILE A 35 -3.17 -8.33 -29.42
N GLY A 36 -3.45 -9.45 -28.72
CA GLY A 36 -2.67 -10.67 -28.81
C GLY A 36 -1.22 -10.54 -28.33
N GLY A 37 -0.30 -11.10 -29.12
CA GLY A 37 1.13 -11.08 -28.83
C GLY A 37 1.55 -12.10 -27.76
N GLN A 38 2.82 -12.03 -27.35
CA GLN A 38 3.42 -12.96 -26.38
C GLN A 38 2.68 -12.99 -25.04
N TYR A 39 2.06 -11.88 -24.66
CA TYR A 39 1.35 -11.72 -23.39
C TYR A 39 -0.17 -11.88 -23.49
N ASP A 40 -0.68 -12.33 -24.66
CA ASP A 40 -2.12 -12.54 -24.90
C ASP A 40 -2.97 -11.37 -24.37
N ALA A 41 -2.65 -10.19 -24.88
CA ALA A 41 -2.99 -8.91 -24.28
C ALA A 41 -4.31 -8.33 -24.82
N TYR A 42 -5.00 -7.60 -23.93
CA TYR A 42 -6.12 -6.72 -24.25
C TYR A 42 -5.72 -5.27 -23.98
N SER A 43 -6.21 -4.35 -24.83
CA SER A 43 -6.04 -2.91 -24.69
C SER A 43 -7.38 -2.23 -24.46
N ILE A 44 -7.42 -1.31 -23.51
CA ILE A 44 -8.57 -0.46 -23.20
C ILE A 44 -8.09 0.99 -23.21
N ARG A 45 -8.84 1.88 -23.87
CA ARG A 45 -8.53 3.30 -23.86
C ARG A 45 -9.47 4.04 -22.92
N ASP A 46 -8.94 5.00 -22.17
CA ASP A 46 -9.75 5.94 -21.39
C ASP A 46 -10.11 7.19 -22.21
N SER A 47 -10.77 8.16 -21.59
CA SER A 47 -11.20 9.40 -22.23
C SER A 47 -10.04 10.30 -22.68
N GLU A 48 -8.83 10.09 -22.16
CA GLU A 48 -7.61 10.80 -22.54
C GLU A 48 -6.77 10.02 -23.56
N ASP A 49 -7.34 8.97 -24.16
CA ASP A 49 -6.68 8.04 -25.09
C ASP A 49 -5.48 7.28 -24.50
N ARG A 50 -5.34 7.26 -23.16
CA ARG A 50 -4.31 6.49 -22.49
C ARG A 50 -4.64 5.00 -22.53
N GLN A 51 -3.63 4.17 -22.69
CA GLN A 51 -3.80 2.73 -22.87
C GLN A 51 -3.64 1.97 -21.55
N TRP A 52 -4.73 1.40 -21.04
CA TRP A 52 -4.78 0.41 -19.99
C TRP A 52 -4.70 -0.98 -20.60
N LYS A 53 -4.01 -1.91 -19.96
CA LYS A 53 -3.82 -3.26 -20.50
C LYS A 53 -4.23 -4.33 -19.49
N ILE A 54 -4.71 -5.43 -20.03
CA ILE A 54 -4.78 -6.71 -19.33
C ILE A 54 -3.89 -7.68 -20.08
N VAL A 55 -2.93 -8.27 -19.38
CA VAL A 55 -1.93 -9.17 -19.96
C VAL A 55 -1.85 -10.49 -19.19
N SER A 56 -1.16 -11.47 -19.75
CA SER A 56 -0.84 -12.73 -19.09
C SER A 56 0.52 -12.63 -18.42
N ASP A 57 0.62 -12.95 -17.13
CA ASP A 57 1.89 -13.24 -16.47
C ASP A 57 1.98 -14.74 -16.13
N SER A 58 3.08 -15.36 -16.51
CA SER A 58 3.32 -16.80 -16.33
C SER A 58 3.56 -17.21 -14.89
N SER A 59 3.95 -16.29 -14.01
CA SER A 59 4.17 -16.52 -12.58
C SER A 59 2.87 -16.77 -11.82
N ILE A 60 1.73 -16.26 -12.32
CA ILE A 60 0.42 -16.39 -11.69
C ILE A 60 -0.05 -17.83 -11.75
N ARG A 61 -0.38 -18.42 -10.60
CA ARG A 61 -1.09 -19.69 -10.49
C ARG A 61 -2.58 -19.46 -10.78
N PRO A 62 -3.12 -20.00 -11.91
CA PRO A 62 -4.49 -19.74 -12.28
C PRO A 62 -5.47 -20.44 -11.35
N GLU A 63 -6.52 -19.73 -10.92
CA GLU A 63 -7.62 -20.25 -10.11
C GLU A 63 -8.95 -19.77 -10.68
N SER A 64 -9.99 -20.59 -10.54
CA SER A 64 -11.36 -20.26 -10.93
C SER A 64 -12.31 -20.64 -9.80
N GLY A 65 -13.37 -19.88 -9.61
CA GLY A 65 -14.42 -20.21 -8.64
C GLY A 65 -15.35 -21.34 -9.10
N ARG A 66 -15.31 -21.71 -10.39
CA ARG A 66 -16.26 -22.66 -11.03
C ARG A 66 -15.58 -23.82 -11.76
N ASP A 67 -14.32 -23.64 -12.14
CA ASP A 67 -13.58 -24.59 -12.92
C ASP A 67 -12.58 -25.34 -12.07
N THR A 68 -12.61 -26.66 -12.05
CA THR A 68 -11.65 -27.49 -11.30
C THR A 68 -10.27 -27.55 -11.95
N ARG A 69 -10.16 -27.11 -13.23
CA ARG A 69 -8.91 -27.03 -13.98
C ARG A 69 -8.80 -25.68 -14.70
N PRO A 70 -8.57 -24.59 -13.97
CA PRO A 70 -8.45 -23.28 -14.57
C PRO A 70 -7.27 -23.26 -15.54
N ASN A 71 -7.50 -22.74 -16.75
CA ASN A 71 -6.49 -22.63 -17.79
C ASN A 71 -5.73 -21.30 -17.69
N GLN A 72 -4.78 -21.10 -18.59
CA GLN A 72 -3.92 -19.90 -18.61
C GLN A 72 -4.70 -18.58 -18.79
N ASN A 73 -5.97 -18.59 -19.25
CA ASN A 73 -6.77 -17.36 -19.39
C ASN A 73 -7.09 -16.70 -18.05
N TYR A 74 -6.96 -17.44 -16.93
CA TYR A 74 -7.11 -16.95 -15.57
C TYR A 74 -5.81 -16.36 -14.98
N ARG A 75 -4.72 -16.29 -15.74
CA ARG A 75 -3.52 -15.51 -15.42
C ARG A 75 -3.77 -14.10 -15.89
N VAL A 76 -4.04 -13.21 -14.98
CA VAL A 76 -4.48 -11.85 -15.29
C VAL A 76 -3.59 -10.86 -14.57
N GLU A 77 -2.93 -10.00 -15.34
CA GLU A 77 -2.21 -8.85 -14.85
C GLU A 77 -2.83 -7.57 -15.42
N PHE A 78 -3.27 -6.70 -14.55
CA PHE A 78 -3.70 -5.36 -14.88
C PHE A 78 -2.50 -4.43 -14.92
N VAL A 79 -2.34 -3.69 -16.02
CA VAL A 79 -1.23 -2.75 -16.24
C VAL A 79 -1.80 -1.38 -16.55
N SER A 80 -1.48 -0.40 -15.72
CA SER A 80 -1.89 0.99 -15.93
C SER A 80 -1.02 1.68 -17.00
N PRO A 81 -1.51 2.76 -17.64
CA PRO A 81 -0.66 3.72 -18.33
C PRO A 81 0.25 4.47 -17.35
N ILE A 82 1.00 5.44 -17.83
CA ILE A 82 1.66 6.42 -16.98
C ILE A 82 0.58 7.25 -16.30
N CYS A 83 0.55 7.20 -14.97
CA CYS A 83 -0.44 7.83 -14.10
C CYS A 83 0.16 9.01 -13.33
N VAL A 84 -0.71 9.91 -12.90
CA VAL A 84 -0.44 10.98 -11.95
C VAL A 84 -1.22 10.74 -10.64
N TYR A 85 -0.95 11.52 -9.62
CA TYR A 85 -1.52 11.30 -8.28
C TYR A 85 -3.06 11.25 -8.25
N SER A 86 -3.74 12.04 -9.08
CA SER A 86 -5.21 12.02 -9.22
C SER A 86 -5.78 10.72 -9.79
N ASP A 87 -5.00 9.96 -10.54
CA ASP A 87 -5.43 8.68 -11.12
C ASP A 87 -5.57 7.56 -10.07
N ILE A 88 -5.09 7.79 -8.83
CA ILE A 88 -5.23 6.81 -7.74
C ILE A 88 -6.70 6.45 -7.51
N GLU A 89 -7.60 7.42 -7.60
CA GLU A 89 -9.04 7.19 -7.43
C GLU A 89 -9.61 6.30 -8.55
N THR A 90 -9.25 6.59 -9.80
CA THR A 90 -9.58 5.75 -10.97
C THR A 90 -9.11 4.31 -10.78
N ILE A 91 -7.86 4.12 -10.34
CA ILE A 91 -7.32 2.79 -10.04
C ILE A 91 -8.13 2.10 -8.94
N GLN A 92 -8.52 2.81 -7.88
CA GLN A 92 -9.33 2.26 -6.81
C GLN A 92 -10.71 1.78 -7.29
N GLU A 93 -11.38 2.54 -8.17
CA GLU A 93 -12.67 2.16 -8.74
C GLU A 93 -12.54 0.94 -9.68
N ILE A 94 -11.51 0.90 -10.52
CA ILE A 94 -11.20 -0.27 -11.34
C ILE A 94 -11.01 -1.51 -10.47
N ILE A 95 -10.25 -1.41 -9.38
CA ILE A 95 -10.03 -2.54 -8.47
C ILE A 95 -11.32 -3.01 -7.79
N ARG A 96 -12.18 -2.07 -7.38
CA ARG A 96 -13.51 -2.41 -6.83
C ARG A 96 -14.37 -3.15 -7.86
N SER A 97 -14.37 -2.69 -9.11
CA SER A 97 -15.11 -3.29 -10.22
C SER A 97 -14.59 -4.69 -10.57
N LEU A 98 -13.27 -4.89 -10.63
CA LEU A 98 -12.65 -6.20 -10.86
C LEU A 98 -12.99 -7.18 -9.73
N ARG A 99 -12.91 -6.75 -8.47
CA ARG A 99 -13.31 -7.56 -7.32
C ARG A 99 -14.79 -7.92 -7.36
N ALA A 100 -15.67 -6.98 -7.66
CA ALA A 100 -17.11 -7.23 -7.82
C ALA A 100 -17.39 -8.18 -8.97
N GLY A 101 -16.58 -8.16 -10.04
CA GLY A 101 -16.64 -9.07 -11.17
C GLY A 101 -16.09 -10.48 -10.90
N GLY A 102 -15.64 -10.76 -9.67
CA GLY A 102 -15.18 -12.09 -9.24
C GLY A 102 -13.67 -12.31 -9.31
N ALA A 103 -12.88 -11.26 -9.57
CA ALA A 103 -11.42 -11.33 -9.46
C ALA A 103 -10.99 -11.74 -8.05
N LYS A 104 -9.92 -12.52 -7.95
CA LYS A 104 -9.32 -13.03 -6.72
C LYS A 104 -7.81 -12.88 -6.79
N VAL A 105 -7.16 -13.02 -5.66
CA VAL A 105 -5.71 -13.09 -5.55
C VAL A 105 -5.30 -14.33 -4.78
N ASN A 106 -4.10 -14.84 -5.03
CA ASN A 106 -3.49 -15.91 -4.25
C ASN A 106 -2.02 -15.61 -3.98
N ASP A 107 -1.32 -16.53 -3.34
CA ASP A 107 0.07 -16.34 -2.88
C ASP A 107 1.08 -16.14 -4.02
N SER A 108 0.74 -16.50 -5.27
CA SER A 108 1.60 -16.23 -6.42
C SER A 108 1.47 -14.80 -6.95
N CYS A 109 0.38 -14.10 -6.60
CA CYS A 109 0.07 -12.78 -7.15
C CYS A 109 0.79 -11.66 -6.40
N GLY A 110 1.35 -10.71 -7.14
CA GLY A 110 2.01 -9.51 -6.62
C GLY A 110 1.43 -8.21 -7.14
N ILE A 111 1.89 -7.11 -6.55
CA ILE A 111 1.71 -5.76 -7.07
C ILE A 111 3.09 -5.14 -7.25
N HIS A 112 3.30 -4.52 -8.42
CA HIS A 112 4.49 -3.76 -8.73
C HIS A 112 4.12 -2.30 -8.94
N VAL A 113 4.84 -1.40 -8.30
CA VAL A 113 4.66 0.05 -8.47
C VAL A 113 5.93 0.61 -9.10
N HIS A 114 5.77 1.23 -10.26
CA HIS A 114 6.83 1.89 -11.01
C HIS A 114 6.76 3.39 -10.77
N VAL A 115 7.82 4.01 -10.28
CA VAL A 115 7.92 5.46 -10.14
C VAL A 115 8.88 5.99 -11.20
N ASP A 116 8.50 7.06 -11.88
CA ASP A 116 9.33 7.70 -12.90
C ASP A 116 10.71 8.08 -12.35
N ALA A 117 11.77 7.55 -12.95
CA ALA A 117 13.14 7.80 -12.54
C ALA A 117 13.77 9.05 -13.18
N SER A 118 13.07 9.75 -14.09
CA SER A 118 13.62 10.87 -14.85
C SER A 118 14.11 12.04 -14.00
N THR A 119 13.57 12.22 -12.81
CA THR A 119 13.98 13.24 -11.84
C THR A 119 15.09 12.78 -10.90
N HIS A 120 15.45 11.49 -10.96
CA HIS A 120 16.50 10.93 -10.13
C HIS A 120 17.86 11.01 -10.81
N ASN A 121 18.89 11.13 -10.00
CA ASN A 121 20.29 10.99 -10.41
C ASN A 121 20.96 9.91 -9.53
N VAL A 122 22.22 9.62 -9.80
CA VAL A 122 22.96 8.57 -9.09
C VAL A 122 22.95 8.73 -7.57
N LYS A 123 23.02 9.97 -7.07
CA LYS A 123 22.98 10.28 -5.63
C LYS A 123 21.59 9.94 -5.03
N THR A 124 20.51 10.34 -5.69
CA THR A 124 19.15 10.09 -5.22
C THR A 124 18.74 8.63 -5.39
N LEU A 125 19.27 7.93 -6.41
CA LEU A 125 19.13 6.47 -6.51
C LEU A 125 19.88 5.73 -5.40
N ARG A 126 21.08 6.19 -5.02
CA ARG A 126 21.76 5.67 -3.82
C ARG A 126 20.93 5.93 -2.56
N ASN A 127 20.34 7.11 -2.41
CA ASN A 127 19.48 7.42 -1.27
C ASN A 127 18.29 6.46 -1.18
N ILE A 128 17.59 6.18 -2.29
CA ILE A 128 16.41 5.31 -2.26
C ILE A 128 16.79 3.86 -1.91
N VAL A 129 17.91 3.35 -2.44
CA VAL A 129 18.44 2.04 -2.07
C VAL A 129 18.73 1.99 -0.57
N ASN A 130 19.41 2.99 -0.02
CA ASN A 130 19.74 3.05 1.40
C ASN A 130 18.48 3.19 2.29
N ILE A 131 17.49 3.99 1.89
CA ILE A 131 16.20 4.11 2.61
C ILE A 131 15.51 2.76 2.65
N MET A 132 15.42 2.08 1.51
CA MET A 132 14.79 0.76 1.43
C MET A 132 15.54 -0.26 2.29
N ALA A 133 16.85 -0.39 2.15
CA ALA A 133 17.67 -1.31 2.94
C ALA A 133 17.54 -1.06 4.46
N ALA A 134 17.51 0.21 4.89
CA ALA A 134 17.36 0.55 6.30
C ALA A 134 15.98 0.19 6.87
N LYS A 135 14.94 0.06 6.05
CA LYS A 135 13.55 -0.22 6.46
C LYS A 135 13.04 -1.60 6.07
N GLU A 136 13.84 -2.37 5.37
CA GLU A 136 13.45 -3.64 4.76
C GLU A 136 12.75 -4.60 5.74
N ASP A 137 13.33 -4.83 6.91
CA ASP A 137 12.77 -5.76 7.90
C ASP A 137 11.38 -5.30 8.38
N LEU A 138 11.21 -3.99 8.61
CA LEU A 138 9.91 -3.42 8.98
C LEU A 138 8.92 -3.45 7.82
N LEU A 139 9.37 -3.22 6.59
CA LEU A 139 8.53 -3.27 5.39
C LEU A 139 8.01 -4.69 5.16
N TYR A 140 8.87 -5.71 5.26
CA TYR A 140 8.45 -7.11 5.09
C TYR A 140 7.43 -7.55 6.14
N LYS A 141 7.62 -7.15 7.41
CA LYS A 141 6.64 -7.38 8.48
C LYS A 141 5.33 -6.64 8.24
N THR A 142 5.41 -5.34 7.94
CA THR A 142 4.25 -4.47 7.70
C THR A 142 3.37 -4.99 6.57
N LEU A 143 3.99 -5.42 5.48
CA LEU A 143 3.32 -5.90 4.28
C LEU A 143 3.00 -7.39 4.34
N LYS A 144 3.48 -8.11 5.37
CA LYS A 144 3.41 -9.57 5.46
C LYS A 144 3.84 -10.23 4.15
N VAL A 145 5.01 -9.82 3.63
CA VAL A 145 5.50 -10.36 2.36
C VAL A 145 5.48 -11.88 2.42
N ASN A 146 4.83 -12.50 1.43
CA ASN A 146 4.67 -13.94 1.38
C ASN A 146 6.03 -14.61 1.11
N VAL A 147 6.35 -15.65 1.87
CA VAL A 147 7.61 -16.41 1.76
C VAL A 147 7.79 -16.98 0.33
N ASP A 148 6.71 -17.46 -0.30
CA ASP A 148 6.76 -17.98 -1.67
C ASP A 148 7.15 -16.91 -2.71
N ARG A 149 6.91 -15.63 -2.38
CA ARG A 149 7.26 -14.50 -3.23
C ARG A 149 8.63 -13.91 -2.94
N GLU A 150 9.26 -14.20 -1.80
CA GLU A 150 10.57 -13.65 -1.44
C GLU A 150 11.63 -13.88 -2.52
N ARG A 151 11.56 -14.99 -3.26
CA ARG A 151 12.44 -15.25 -4.41
C ARG A 151 12.30 -14.25 -5.56
N TYR A 152 11.15 -13.56 -5.68
CA TYR A 152 10.87 -12.54 -6.71
C TYR A 152 11.01 -11.10 -6.19
N CYS A 153 11.17 -10.93 -4.88
CA CYS A 153 11.35 -9.63 -4.25
C CYS A 153 12.35 -9.72 -3.09
N GLN A 154 13.55 -10.23 -3.38
CA GLN A 154 14.63 -10.41 -2.40
C GLN A 154 15.01 -9.09 -1.74
N LYS A 155 15.49 -9.16 -0.51
CA LYS A 155 16.08 -8.01 0.16
C LYS A 155 17.33 -7.54 -0.59
N ALA A 156 17.76 -6.30 -0.33
CA ALA A 156 18.94 -5.73 -0.96
C ALA A 156 20.19 -6.61 -0.67
N ASP A 157 20.97 -6.87 -1.71
CA ASP A 157 22.22 -7.61 -1.61
C ASP A 157 23.24 -6.82 -0.77
N THR A 158 23.78 -7.44 0.27
CA THR A 158 24.71 -6.80 1.21
C THR A 158 25.98 -6.33 0.51
N ARG A 159 26.52 -7.14 -0.41
CA ARG A 159 27.73 -6.79 -1.15
C ARG A 159 27.49 -5.56 -2.04
N PHE A 160 26.33 -5.52 -2.75
CA PHE A 160 25.95 -4.35 -3.52
C PHE A 160 25.81 -3.10 -2.64
N LEU A 161 25.19 -3.22 -1.45
CA LEU A 161 25.05 -2.10 -0.50
C LEU A 161 26.41 -1.57 -0.02
N ASP A 162 27.32 -2.47 0.33
CA ASP A 162 28.67 -2.12 0.77
C ASP A 162 29.46 -1.43 -0.34
N GLU A 163 29.39 -1.96 -1.56
CA GLU A 163 30.04 -1.39 -2.72
C GLU A 163 29.46 -0.01 -3.07
N LEU A 164 28.13 0.12 -3.11
CA LEU A 164 27.42 1.36 -3.39
C LEU A 164 27.79 2.48 -2.41
N ASN A 165 27.96 2.15 -1.13
CA ASN A 165 28.22 3.12 -0.08
C ASN A 165 29.72 3.43 0.11
N SER A 166 30.59 2.49 -0.17
CA SER A 166 32.06 2.69 -0.13
C SER A 166 32.56 3.44 -1.39
N LYS A 167 32.19 2.97 -2.58
CA LYS A 167 32.68 3.52 -3.85
C LYS A 167 31.95 4.78 -4.29
N ARG A 168 30.68 4.96 -3.88
CA ARG A 168 29.86 6.15 -4.17
C ARG A 168 29.89 6.54 -5.66
N PRO A 169 29.23 5.79 -6.54
CA PRO A 169 29.26 6.02 -7.98
C PRO A 169 28.93 7.47 -8.32
N MET A 170 29.65 8.02 -9.28
CA MET A 170 29.56 9.43 -9.68
C MET A 170 28.56 9.65 -10.81
N ASP A 171 28.28 8.62 -11.60
CA ASP A 171 27.38 8.67 -12.76
C ASP A 171 26.54 7.38 -12.88
N MET A 172 25.59 7.41 -13.80
CA MET A 172 24.66 6.29 -14.00
C MET A 172 25.34 5.04 -14.55
N ASN A 173 26.41 5.18 -15.32
CA ASN A 173 27.14 4.03 -15.88
C ASN A 173 27.87 3.26 -14.79
N GLN A 174 28.49 3.97 -13.85
CA GLN A 174 29.11 3.36 -12.67
C GLN A 174 28.08 2.63 -11.80
N LEU A 175 26.92 3.26 -11.56
CA LEU A 175 25.82 2.63 -10.80
C LEU A 175 25.31 1.38 -11.52
N GLU A 176 25.12 1.44 -12.83
CA GLU A 176 24.70 0.31 -13.64
C GLU A 176 25.71 -0.86 -13.58
N THR A 177 27.00 -0.54 -13.74
CA THR A 177 28.09 -1.51 -13.63
C THR A 177 28.09 -2.22 -12.27
N MET A 178 27.87 -1.46 -11.18
CA MET A 178 27.74 -2.03 -9.84
C MET A 178 26.51 -2.93 -9.71
N TRP A 179 25.35 -2.46 -10.23
CA TRP A 179 24.11 -3.23 -10.17
C TRP A 179 24.22 -4.59 -10.84
N TYR A 180 24.86 -4.65 -11.98
CA TYR A 180 25.06 -5.89 -12.75
C TYR A 180 26.37 -6.62 -12.41
N ASN A 181 27.08 -6.18 -11.37
CA ASN A 181 28.35 -6.78 -10.96
C ASN A 181 29.41 -6.85 -12.09
N GLY A 182 29.49 -5.79 -12.89
CA GLY A 182 30.42 -5.68 -14.02
C GLY A 182 29.92 -6.32 -15.31
N GLU A 183 28.78 -6.99 -15.31
CA GLU A 183 28.21 -7.63 -16.51
C GLU A 183 27.31 -6.68 -17.30
N SER A 184 26.96 -7.06 -18.53
CA SER A 184 25.96 -6.37 -19.33
C SER A 184 24.58 -6.98 -19.07
N GLY A 185 23.67 -6.21 -18.43
CA GLY A 185 22.36 -6.72 -18.02
C GLY A 185 21.16 -5.95 -18.53
N ARG A 186 21.34 -4.70 -18.95
CA ARG A 186 20.25 -3.76 -19.33
C ARG A 186 19.23 -4.35 -20.32
N ASN A 187 19.71 -5.04 -21.33
CA ASN A 187 18.89 -5.58 -22.42
C ASN A 187 18.36 -7.00 -22.16
N GLN A 188 18.67 -7.57 -21.00
CA GLN A 188 18.20 -8.90 -20.61
C GLN A 188 16.87 -8.77 -19.88
N HIS A 189 15.74 -9.00 -20.58
CA HIS A 189 14.40 -8.85 -20.01
C HIS A 189 14.19 -9.61 -18.67
N TYR A 190 14.73 -10.83 -18.57
CA TYR A 190 14.66 -11.67 -17.38
C TYR A 190 15.97 -11.70 -16.58
N ASN A 191 16.73 -10.58 -16.56
CA ASN A 191 17.93 -10.50 -15.74
C ASN A 191 17.59 -10.77 -14.27
N SER A 192 18.36 -11.63 -13.59
CA SER A 192 18.09 -12.07 -12.22
C SER A 192 18.12 -10.94 -11.21
N THR A 193 18.85 -9.86 -11.48
CA THR A 193 18.92 -8.68 -10.60
C THR A 193 17.60 -7.94 -10.45
N ARG A 194 16.60 -8.20 -11.32
CA ARG A 194 15.26 -7.63 -11.20
C ARG A 194 14.47 -8.15 -9.99
N TYR A 195 14.86 -9.31 -9.44
CA TYR A 195 14.11 -9.98 -8.39
C TYR A 195 14.43 -9.47 -6.97
N HIS A 196 14.55 -8.15 -6.84
CA HIS A 196 14.68 -7.46 -5.54
C HIS A 196 13.42 -6.67 -5.20
N ALA A 197 13.18 -6.44 -3.91
CA ALA A 197 12.08 -5.60 -3.41
C ALA A 197 12.09 -4.20 -4.02
N LEU A 198 13.29 -3.63 -4.21
CA LEU A 198 13.56 -2.44 -5.00
C LEU A 198 14.38 -2.86 -6.23
N ASN A 199 13.78 -2.82 -7.40
CA ASN A 199 14.39 -3.22 -8.65
C ASN A 199 14.95 -2.02 -9.42
N LEU A 200 16.28 -1.89 -9.48
CA LEU A 200 16.95 -0.88 -10.29
C LEU A 200 17.22 -1.34 -11.74
N HIS A 201 17.08 -2.63 -12.08
CA HIS A 201 17.12 -3.05 -13.48
C HIS A 201 16.09 -2.27 -14.31
N SER A 202 14.93 -1.97 -13.73
CA SER A 202 13.88 -1.17 -14.36
C SER A 202 14.33 0.29 -14.61
N VAL A 203 15.24 0.85 -13.83
CA VAL A 203 15.81 2.18 -14.08
C VAL A 203 16.61 2.18 -15.38
N PHE A 204 17.45 1.18 -15.58
CA PHE A 204 18.33 1.09 -16.74
C PHE A 204 17.60 0.64 -18.01
N SER A 205 16.59 -0.23 -17.89
CA SER A 205 15.86 -0.80 -19.02
C SER A 205 14.59 -0.05 -19.41
N LYS A 206 13.88 0.56 -18.44
CA LYS A 206 12.55 1.19 -18.65
C LYS A 206 12.49 2.65 -18.18
N GLY A 207 13.49 3.17 -17.47
CA GLY A 207 13.48 4.52 -16.90
C GLY A 207 12.58 4.67 -15.65
N THR A 208 12.29 3.59 -14.95
CA THR A 208 11.45 3.61 -13.74
C THR A 208 12.13 2.91 -12.56
N ILE A 209 11.85 3.39 -11.34
CA ILE A 209 12.18 2.69 -10.11
C ILE A 209 11.02 1.76 -9.78
N GLU A 210 11.26 0.46 -9.72
CA GLU A 210 10.21 -0.52 -9.48
C GLU A 210 10.26 -1.07 -8.06
N PHE A 211 9.11 -1.00 -7.37
CA PHE A 211 8.88 -1.60 -6.05
C PHE A 211 8.07 -2.88 -6.23
N ARG A 212 8.65 -4.05 -5.86
CA ARG A 212 8.09 -5.38 -6.12
C ARG A 212 7.63 -6.14 -4.87
N LEU A 213 7.74 -5.55 -3.69
CA LEU A 213 7.57 -6.24 -2.41
C LEU A 213 6.12 -6.49 -1.98
N PHE A 214 5.13 -6.00 -2.71
CA PHE A 214 3.74 -6.11 -2.29
C PHE A 214 3.10 -7.42 -2.72
N ASN A 215 2.46 -8.14 -1.78
CA ASN A 215 1.50 -9.17 -2.15
C ASN A 215 0.33 -8.51 -2.88
N SER A 216 -0.27 -9.22 -3.83
CA SER A 216 -1.44 -8.68 -4.51
C SER A 216 -2.63 -8.57 -3.57
N THR A 217 -3.45 -7.56 -3.81
CA THR A 217 -4.70 -7.32 -3.10
C THR A 217 -5.70 -6.62 -4.01
N LEU A 218 -6.98 -6.94 -3.84
CA LEU A 218 -8.09 -6.23 -4.48
C LEU A 218 -8.81 -5.31 -3.48
N HIS A 219 -8.12 -4.95 -2.40
CA HIS A 219 -8.60 -3.93 -1.46
C HIS A 219 -8.11 -2.55 -1.90
N ALA A 220 -9.00 -1.73 -2.46
CA ALA A 220 -8.69 -0.42 -3.05
C ALA A 220 -7.90 0.52 -2.11
N GLY A 221 -8.16 0.47 -0.79
CA GLY A 221 -7.43 1.26 0.21
C GLY A 221 -5.98 0.79 0.41
N GLU A 222 -5.70 -0.50 0.28
CA GLU A 222 -4.33 -1.04 0.33
C GLU A 222 -3.55 -0.65 -0.92
N VAL A 223 -4.16 -0.79 -2.11
CA VAL A 223 -3.54 -0.37 -3.38
C VAL A 223 -3.17 1.12 -3.32
N LYS A 224 -4.10 2.00 -2.89
CA LYS A 224 -3.80 3.43 -2.64
C LYS A 224 -2.61 3.59 -1.69
N SER A 225 -2.57 2.83 -0.60
CA SER A 225 -1.51 2.91 0.41
C SER A 225 -0.14 2.52 -0.14
N TYR A 226 -0.07 1.52 -1.01
CA TYR A 226 1.17 1.08 -1.65
C TYR A 226 1.70 2.12 -2.63
N ILE A 227 0.83 2.68 -3.49
CA ILE A 227 1.21 3.77 -4.40
C ILE A 227 1.74 4.97 -3.60
N GLN A 228 1.00 5.41 -2.58
CA GLN A 228 1.39 6.54 -1.74
C GLN A 228 2.72 6.31 -1.03
N LEU A 229 2.97 5.10 -0.53
CA LEU A 229 4.24 4.73 0.10
C LEU A 229 5.42 4.84 -0.89
N CYS A 230 5.29 4.26 -2.09
CA CYS A 230 6.33 4.30 -3.12
C CYS A 230 6.67 5.73 -3.55
N LEU A 231 5.64 6.55 -3.81
CA LEU A 231 5.80 7.97 -4.15
C LEU A 231 6.46 8.77 -3.03
N ALA A 232 6.12 8.46 -1.76
CA ALA A 232 6.70 9.13 -0.59
C ALA A 232 8.16 8.74 -0.37
N ILE A 233 8.52 7.47 -0.54
CA ILE A 233 9.91 6.99 -0.45
C ILE A 233 10.77 7.62 -1.55
N SER A 234 10.28 7.60 -2.80
CA SER A 234 10.95 8.25 -3.93
C SER A 234 11.15 9.75 -3.68
N HIS A 235 10.11 10.44 -3.22
CA HIS A 235 10.20 11.88 -2.89
C HIS A 235 11.23 12.14 -1.79
N GLN A 236 11.25 11.34 -0.73
CA GLN A 236 12.27 11.48 0.33
C GLN A 236 13.68 11.30 -0.21
N ALA A 237 13.90 10.34 -1.09
CA ALA A 237 15.20 10.11 -1.72
C ALA A 237 15.67 11.32 -2.54
N LEU A 238 14.73 12.02 -3.21
CA LEU A 238 15.01 13.23 -3.99
C LEU A 238 15.43 14.41 -3.12
N ILE A 239 14.73 14.66 -2.00
CA ILE A 239 14.94 15.85 -1.17
C ILE A 239 16.01 15.66 -0.08
N GLN A 240 16.30 14.41 0.30
CA GLN A 240 17.23 14.11 1.37
C GLN A 240 18.67 14.26 0.92
N LYS A 241 19.48 14.96 1.72
CA LYS A 241 20.91 15.16 1.42
C LYS A 241 21.69 13.84 1.33
N SER A 242 21.40 12.92 2.24
CA SER A 242 22.00 11.57 2.29
C SER A 242 21.10 10.63 3.08
N ALA A 243 21.19 9.33 2.81
CA ALA A 243 20.50 8.27 3.56
C ALA A 243 21.50 7.22 4.02
N SER A 244 21.28 6.68 5.23
CA SER A 244 22.01 5.53 5.76
C SER A 244 21.29 4.24 5.39
N HIS A 245 22.07 3.19 5.10
CA HIS A 245 21.57 1.82 4.89
C HIS A 245 21.53 0.99 6.19
N THR A 246 21.94 1.57 7.32
CA THR A 246 21.91 0.88 8.61
C THR A 246 20.49 0.43 8.96
N ARG A 247 20.32 -0.86 9.19
CA ARG A 247 19.03 -1.47 9.51
C ARG A 247 18.43 -0.87 10.77
N THR A 248 17.14 -0.58 10.70
CA THR A 248 16.39 0.02 11.82
C THR A 248 16.12 -1.04 12.89
N GLN A 249 16.63 -0.81 14.09
CA GLN A 249 16.32 -1.60 15.28
C GLN A 249 15.27 -0.86 16.12
N SER A 250 14.30 -1.59 16.68
CA SER A 250 13.23 -0.99 17.48
C SER A 250 12.63 -1.98 18.47
N SER A 251 12.41 -1.52 19.71
CA SER A 251 11.60 -2.21 20.72
C SER A 251 10.10 -2.00 20.53
N ASN A 252 9.70 -0.96 19.75
CA ASN A 252 8.32 -0.70 19.35
C ASN A 252 8.28 -0.40 17.85
N GLU A 253 8.09 -1.46 17.06
CA GLU A 253 8.11 -1.38 15.59
C GLU A 253 7.00 -0.49 15.04
N LYS A 254 5.80 -0.57 15.61
CA LYS A 254 4.64 0.24 15.19
C LYS A 254 4.88 1.73 15.39
N TYR A 255 5.42 2.14 16.54
CA TYR A 255 5.80 3.53 16.79
C TYR A 255 6.88 4.01 15.82
N THR A 256 7.93 3.21 15.66
CA THR A 256 9.07 3.53 14.80
C THR A 256 8.64 3.67 13.34
N PHE A 257 7.84 2.74 12.85
CA PHE A 257 7.33 2.78 11.48
C PHE A 257 6.36 3.95 11.27
N ARG A 258 5.42 4.20 12.20
CA ARG A 258 4.55 5.38 12.17
C ARG A 258 5.35 6.67 12.09
N THR A 259 6.37 6.81 12.93
CA THR A 259 7.23 8.00 12.93
C THR A 259 7.92 8.18 11.58
N TRP A 260 8.37 7.10 10.96
CA TRP A 260 8.93 7.15 9.62
C TRP A 260 7.91 7.55 8.56
N LEU A 261 6.68 7.00 8.58
CA LEU A 261 5.60 7.41 7.67
C LEU A 261 5.32 8.92 7.76
N LEU A 262 5.30 9.48 8.97
CA LEU A 262 5.13 10.93 9.17
C LEU A 262 6.31 11.73 8.59
N ARG A 263 7.55 11.23 8.74
CA ARG A 263 8.74 11.84 8.12
C ARG A 263 8.75 11.75 6.59
N LEU A 264 8.13 10.74 6.03
CA LEU A 264 7.87 10.61 4.59
C LEU A 264 6.83 11.64 4.08
N GLY A 265 6.18 12.38 4.99
CA GLY A 265 5.13 13.34 4.65
C GLY A 265 3.73 12.73 4.55
N LEU A 266 3.52 11.48 5.00
CA LEU A 266 2.21 10.85 5.05
C LEU A 266 1.41 11.36 6.27
N ILE A 267 1.10 12.67 6.28
CA ILE A 267 0.44 13.43 7.36
C ILE A 267 -0.95 13.90 6.89
N GLY A 268 -1.87 14.06 7.85
CA GLY A 268 -3.23 14.55 7.55
C GLY A 268 -4.19 13.45 7.10
N ASP A 269 -5.43 13.86 6.76
CA ASP A 269 -6.54 12.95 6.47
C ASP A 269 -6.35 12.19 5.15
N GLU A 270 -5.75 12.83 4.14
CA GLU A 270 -5.41 12.21 2.86
C GLU A 270 -4.65 10.89 3.02
N PHE A 271 -3.77 10.82 4.02
CA PHE A 271 -2.91 9.65 4.27
C PHE A 271 -3.38 8.80 5.46
N LYS A 272 -4.57 9.06 6.01
CA LYS A 272 -5.14 8.28 7.12
C LYS A 272 -5.28 6.80 6.72
N THR A 273 -5.83 6.53 5.54
CA THR A 273 -5.97 5.17 4.99
C THR A 273 -4.62 4.47 4.86
N ALA A 274 -3.61 5.16 4.31
CA ALA A 274 -2.26 4.61 4.18
C ALA A 274 -1.67 4.24 5.56
N ARG A 275 -1.74 5.15 6.53
CA ARG A 275 -1.25 4.86 7.89
C ARG A 275 -1.99 3.69 8.53
N THR A 276 -3.31 3.59 8.34
CA THR A 276 -4.10 2.47 8.88
C THR A 276 -3.64 1.14 8.30
N HIS A 277 -3.54 1.02 6.98
CA HIS A 277 -3.14 -0.23 6.32
C HIS A 277 -1.68 -0.59 6.58
N LEU A 278 -0.78 0.39 6.54
CA LEU A 278 0.65 0.16 6.72
C LEU A 278 1.06 -0.09 8.19
N LEU A 279 0.20 0.16 9.17
CA LEU A 279 0.49 -0.10 10.59
C LEU A 279 -0.24 -1.32 11.15
N LYS A 280 -1.17 -1.91 10.41
CA LYS A 280 -2.08 -2.96 10.94
C LYS A 280 -1.36 -4.23 11.39
N ASN A 281 -0.25 -4.57 10.74
CA ASN A 281 0.49 -5.83 10.94
C ASN A 281 1.72 -5.69 11.86
N LEU A 282 1.96 -4.50 12.42
CA LEU A 282 3.08 -4.27 13.34
C LEU A 282 2.60 -4.32 14.78
N ASP A 283 3.40 -4.94 15.63
CA ASP A 283 3.18 -5.00 17.06
C ASP A 283 3.59 -3.69 17.76
N GLY A 284 2.99 -3.45 18.93
CA GLY A 284 3.26 -2.28 19.75
C GLY A 284 2.15 -1.21 19.65
N ASN A 285 2.45 -0.03 20.13
CA ASN A 285 1.52 1.12 20.14
C ASN A 285 2.07 2.28 19.31
N ILE A 286 1.20 3.23 18.96
CA ILE A 286 1.55 4.39 18.11
C ILE A 286 1.93 5.65 18.89
N ALA A 287 1.72 5.66 20.22
CA ALA A 287 1.86 6.86 21.05
C ALA A 287 3.22 6.93 21.75
N TRP A 288 3.75 5.80 22.18
CA TRP A 288 4.94 5.75 23.03
C TRP A 288 6.07 4.95 22.38
N LYS A 289 7.28 5.50 22.45
CA LYS A 289 8.46 4.79 21.95
C LYS A 289 8.80 3.61 22.85
N ASP A 290 8.71 3.80 24.17
CA ASP A 290 8.96 2.76 25.18
C ASP A 290 7.64 2.04 25.55
N PRO A 291 7.55 0.72 25.36
CA PRO A 291 6.38 -0.06 25.75
C PRO A 291 6.00 0.06 27.23
N ALA A 292 6.98 0.21 28.13
CA ALA A 292 6.72 0.37 29.56
C ALA A 292 5.93 1.65 29.90
N GLN A 293 6.17 2.73 29.15
CA GLN A 293 5.40 3.97 29.30
C GLN A 293 3.95 3.81 28.83
N ALA A 294 3.71 2.96 27.85
CA ALA A 294 2.35 2.66 27.38
C ALA A 294 1.56 1.88 28.42
N GLU A 295 2.19 0.89 29.08
CA GLU A 295 1.54 0.12 30.16
C GLU A 295 1.26 1.02 31.38
N ALA A 296 2.22 1.81 31.81
CA ALA A 296 2.04 2.76 32.91
C ALA A 296 0.88 3.75 32.65
N GLN A 297 0.73 4.22 31.41
CA GLN A 297 -0.40 5.07 31.05
C GLN A 297 -1.74 4.33 31.06
N LYS A 298 -1.77 3.09 30.56
CA LYS A 298 -2.97 2.23 30.64
C LYS A 298 -3.45 2.06 32.07
N GLU A 299 -2.52 1.74 32.97
CA GLU A 299 -2.81 1.57 34.40
C GLU A 299 -3.35 2.87 35.03
N ARG A 300 -2.71 4.00 34.72
CA ARG A 300 -3.21 5.33 35.19
C ARG A 300 -4.60 5.64 34.66
N LEU A 301 -4.90 5.37 33.40
CA LEU A 301 -6.24 5.59 32.83
C LEU A 301 -7.28 4.64 33.41
N ALA A 302 -6.93 3.38 33.65
CA ALA A 302 -7.80 2.41 34.29
C ALA A 302 -8.11 2.82 35.72
N ALA A 303 -7.11 3.23 36.52
CA ALA A 303 -7.29 3.75 37.90
C ALA A 303 -8.19 4.99 37.91
N LYS A 304 -7.96 5.95 37.00
CA LYS A 304 -8.79 7.15 36.92
C LYS A 304 -10.25 6.86 36.52
N ARG A 305 -10.49 5.90 35.61
CA ARG A 305 -11.84 5.47 35.24
C ARG A 305 -12.56 4.82 36.43
N LYS A 306 -11.82 4.01 37.21
CA LYS A 306 -12.36 3.37 38.41
C LYS A 306 -12.75 4.40 39.46
N GLU A 307 -11.88 5.37 39.73
CA GLU A 307 -12.12 6.49 40.64
C GLU A 307 -13.32 7.34 40.22
N GLN A 308 -13.45 7.65 38.91
CA GLN A 308 -14.62 8.37 38.37
C GLN A 308 -15.91 7.57 38.49
N ALA A 309 -15.88 6.25 38.31
CA ALA A 309 -17.04 5.38 38.48
C ALA A 309 -17.47 5.31 39.95
N GLU A 310 -16.52 5.20 40.88
CA GLU A 310 -16.78 5.22 42.34
C GLU A 310 -17.36 6.56 42.82
N GLN A 311 -16.84 7.68 42.30
CA GLN A 311 -17.37 9.02 42.57
C GLN A 311 -18.80 9.21 42.06
N SER A 312 -19.09 8.69 40.84
CA SER A 312 -20.44 8.75 40.24
C SER A 312 -21.44 7.87 40.98
N ALA A 313 -21.02 6.73 41.51
CA ALA A 313 -21.86 5.84 42.33
C ALA A 313 -22.21 6.50 43.67
N ASN A 314 -21.23 7.12 44.35
CA ASN A 314 -21.44 7.83 45.61
C ASN A 314 -22.33 9.09 45.46
N THR A 315 -22.35 9.72 44.29
CA THR A 315 -23.20 10.90 44.06
C THR A 315 -24.66 10.51 43.85
N ASN A 316 -24.95 9.30 43.37
CA ASN A 316 -26.29 8.77 43.17
C ASN A 316 -26.94 8.19 44.47
N GLU A 317 -26.13 7.84 45.46
CA GLU A 317 -26.68 7.38 46.77
C GLU A 317 -27.14 8.51 47.70
N ASN A 318 -26.77 9.77 47.42
CA ASN A 318 -27.12 10.93 48.23
C ASN A 318 -28.32 11.75 47.72
N THR A 319 -29.07 11.24 46.75
CA THR A 319 -30.34 11.84 46.31
C THR A 319 -31.50 10.89 46.62
N VAL A 320 -31.91 10.86 47.88
CA VAL A 320 -33.24 10.36 48.29
C VAL A 320 -34.20 11.55 48.16
N PRO A 321 -35.29 11.48 47.39
CA PRO A 321 -36.30 12.53 47.41
C PRO A 321 -37.14 12.39 48.67
N GLU A 322 -37.16 13.41 49.53
CA GLU A 322 -38.18 13.59 50.54
C GLU A 322 -39.53 13.75 49.82
N ASN A 323 -40.43 12.79 50.10
CA ASN A 323 -41.83 12.89 49.76
C ASN A 323 -42.49 13.91 50.71
N GLU A 324 -42.88 15.06 50.23
CA GLU A 324 -43.95 15.86 50.84
C GLU A 324 -45.29 15.45 50.23
N ILE A 325 -46.10 14.92 51.09
CA ILE A 325 -47.55 14.68 50.91
C ILE A 325 -48.24 16.02 51.13
N SER A 326 -49.00 16.49 50.15
CA SER A 326 -50.12 17.43 50.37
C SER A 326 -51.30 17.02 49.52
N GLU A 327 -52.37 16.77 50.27
CA GLU A 327 -53.74 16.42 49.83
C GLU A 327 -54.48 17.63 49.23
N ASP A 328 -55.55 17.26 48.47
CA ASP A 328 -56.80 18.05 48.16
C ASP A 328 -56.67 19.09 47.00
N GLU A 329 -57.57 19.16 46.15
CA GLU A 329 -59.02 19.01 45.89
C GLU A 329 -59.31 19.16 44.38
N GLN A 330 -60.26 18.39 43.92
CA GLN A 330 -61.35 18.60 42.96
C GLN A 330 -61.34 19.89 42.09
N ASP A 331 -61.51 19.81 40.81
CA ASP A 331 -62.85 19.96 40.15
C ASP A 331 -62.76 20.01 38.63
N GLU A 332 -63.72 19.34 38.06
CA GLU A 332 -64.45 19.50 36.79
C GLU A 332 -63.85 20.27 35.57
N GLY A 333 -63.96 19.60 34.44
CA GLY A 333 -64.77 20.25 33.36
C GLY A 333 -64.14 20.32 31.99
N SER A 334 -64.75 19.55 31.12
CA SER A 334 -65.09 19.91 29.72
C SER A 334 -63.98 19.97 28.64
N ALA A 335 -63.91 18.98 27.81
CA ALA A 335 -64.58 18.78 26.51
C ALA A 335 -64.16 19.69 25.32
N PHE A 336 -64.08 19.00 24.19
CA PHE A 336 -64.09 19.48 22.76
C PHE A 336 -62.70 19.80 22.18
N SER A 337 -62.26 19.11 21.18
CA SER A 337 -62.77 18.65 19.88
C SER A 337 -62.00 19.28 18.71
N ILE A 338 -61.38 18.46 17.93
CA ILE A 338 -61.36 18.38 16.41
C ILE A 338 -60.62 19.41 15.57
N SER A 339 -59.83 18.84 14.66
CA SER A 339 -59.54 19.16 13.24
C SER A 339 -58.49 20.26 12.96
N MET A 340 -57.56 20.06 12.17
CA MET A 340 -57.34 19.47 10.85
C MET A 340 -55.85 19.12 10.69
#